data_b8c2730338135247c499329dd7273bf2
#
_entry.id   b8c2730338135247c499329dd7273bf2
#
_cell.length_a   1.000
_cell.length_b   1.000
_cell.length_c   1.000
_cell.angle_alpha   90.00
_cell.angle_beta   90.00
_cell.angle_gamma   90.00
#
_symmetry.space_group_name_H-M   'P 1'
#
loop_
_entity.id
_entity.type
_entity.pdbx_description
1 polymer ?
#
loop_
_entity_poly.entity_id
_entity_poly.type
_entity_poly.pdbx_seq_one_letter_code
_entity_poly.pdbx_strand_id
1 'polypeptide(L)'
;MCGASMVARLSLACALLAAPVALLAQERAAGPHISVVGEVYDSTAKRPLVDALVQLVRTNALQEARSGVTDSRGRFRIDSVVPGEYFASFFHPAVDSLAVQAPVRRVTLGARDPERVELGLPGTERVIAALCPGLPPFDSSAVIVGEVRDPDTGTPLPNVTVTAHWVDLVIAERFTVERQGARTITGAGGSYALCGLPSNGEVALEARLEQHTTGRLEVALGARSIVRRDLAVAEGSTFVTLAGEVNEGRARMDTLLRGPGRLSGTVLNEAGRPVTDAIVEVWRTGLTSRTDSAGRFEIASLPVGTHALEVRRIGFAPQQIPVHLASRAPTSVDVVLEKPVRMLDAVRVTARTLYSRRQSELEQRRRRGWGHFIMRDELERSAASRVTDVLRRVPGVRVYTTQGSDVVTFARGDNMSGPCRPTVYLDGHRLGSSEDIDFLATVNSLEAIEVYTSATQAPVEYWSGSCGAIVLWTKMEPTLPKLPKPKKGKDRGNP
;
A
#
# COMPACT_ATOMS: atom_id res chain seq x y z
N MET A 1 5.99 75.75 -69.36
CA MET A 1 7.15 76.51 -69.69
C MET A 1 8.33 75.61 -69.43
N CYS A 2 8.89 75.06 -70.42
CA CYS A 2 10.25 75.31 -70.96
C CYS A 2 11.31 74.91 -69.95
N GLY A 3 12.23 74.06 -70.22
CA GLY A 3 12.80 73.78 -71.51
C GLY A 3 13.81 72.61 -71.43
N ALA A 4 14.09 72.11 -72.58
CA ALA A 4 15.02 71.12 -73.00
C ALA A 4 16.50 71.53 -72.88
N SER A 5 17.38 70.53 -72.81
CA SER A 5 18.62 70.37 -73.60
C SER A 5 19.43 69.21 -73.01
N MET A 6 19.65 68.14 -73.65
CA MET A 6 20.46 67.74 -74.82
C MET A 6 21.98 67.64 -74.54
N VAL A 7 22.50 66.47 -74.93
CA VAL A 7 23.92 66.18 -75.35
C VAL A 7 24.86 65.75 -74.19
N ALA A 8 25.64 64.69 -74.24
CA ALA A 8 26.28 63.91 -75.28
C ALA A 8 26.83 62.58 -74.75
N ARG A 9 26.99 61.69 -75.65
CA ARG A 9 27.66 60.41 -75.64
C ARG A 9 29.10 60.44 -75.10
N LEU A 10 29.41 59.45 -74.26
CA LEU A 10 30.71 58.80 -74.38
C LEU A 10 30.64 57.38 -73.95
N SER A 11 30.90 56.49 -74.89
CA SER A 11 31.05 55.06 -74.70
C SER A 11 32.38 54.73 -74.09
N LEU A 12 32.41 54.01 -72.99
CA LEU A 12 33.63 53.32 -72.54
C LEU A 12 33.23 51.86 -72.14
N ALA A 13 33.63 50.98 -72.98
CA ALA A 13 33.50 49.52 -72.74
C ALA A 13 34.53 49.16 -71.67
N CYS A 14 34.00 48.66 -70.54
CA CYS A 14 34.78 47.97 -69.53
C CYS A 14 34.28 46.56 -69.40
N ALA A 15 34.99 45.63 -70.07
CA ALA A 15 34.78 44.18 -69.97
C ALA A 15 35.20 43.70 -68.56
N LEU A 16 34.25 43.47 -67.68
CA LEU A 16 34.50 42.81 -66.41
C LEU A 16 34.19 41.33 -66.55
N LEU A 17 35.24 40.53 -66.49
CA LEU A 17 35.25 39.11 -66.32
C LEU A 17 34.47 38.73 -65.09
N ALA A 18 33.24 38.22 -65.26
CA ALA A 18 32.48 37.53 -64.21
C ALA A 18 33.02 36.13 -64.10
N ALA A 19 33.92 35.88 -63.16
CA ALA A 19 34.22 34.50 -62.69
C ALA A 19 33.03 33.97 -61.89
N PRO A 20 32.49 32.81 -62.18
CA PRO A 20 31.48 32.17 -61.34
C PRO A 20 32.16 31.73 -60.02
N VAL A 21 31.82 32.40 -58.89
CA VAL A 21 32.10 31.89 -57.58
C VAL A 21 31.23 30.66 -57.41
N ALA A 22 31.78 29.48 -57.68
CA ALA A 22 31.18 28.21 -57.29
C ALA A 22 31.17 28.17 -55.77
N LEU A 23 30.00 28.45 -55.16
CA LEU A 23 29.73 28.10 -53.79
C LEU A 23 29.84 26.59 -53.69
N LEU A 24 30.98 26.07 -53.29
CA LEU A 24 31.13 24.72 -52.80
C LEU A 24 30.35 24.67 -51.48
N ALA A 25 29.04 24.41 -51.54
CA ALA A 25 28.30 23.83 -50.47
C ALA A 25 29.02 22.51 -50.15
N GLN A 26 29.88 22.51 -49.14
CA GLN A 26 30.34 21.27 -48.54
C GLN A 26 29.10 20.61 -47.95
N GLU A 27 28.43 19.75 -48.72
CA GLU A 27 27.62 18.69 -48.17
C GLU A 27 28.52 17.91 -47.20
N ARG A 28 28.35 18.20 -45.91
CA ARG A 28 28.86 17.31 -44.88
C ARG A 28 28.25 15.95 -45.23
N ALA A 29 29.05 15.06 -45.74
CA ALA A 29 28.65 13.69 -45.96
C ALA A 29 28.05 13.21 -44.65
N ALA A 30 26.73 13.07 -44.62
CA ALA A 30 26.04 12.48 -43.49
C ALA A 30 26.68 11.10 -43.28
N GLY A 31 27.36 10.94 -42.15
CA GLY A 31 27.97 9.65 -41.82
C GLY A 31 26.93 8.53 -41.84
N PRO A 32 27.35 7.26 -41.91
CA PRO A 32 26.42 6.15 -42.00
C PRO A 32 25.39 6.25 -40.86
N HIS A 33 24.12 6.25 -41.22
CA HIS A 33 23.03 6.13 -40.28
C HIS A 33 22.78 4.64 -40.00
N ILE A 34 22.60 4.30 -38.75
CA ILE A 34 22.29 2.94 -38.30
C ILE A 34 20.94 2.88 -37.62
N SER A 35 20.39 1.68 -37.50
CA SER A 35 19.25 1.39 -36.63
C SER A 35 19.73 0.87 -35.29
N VAL A 36 19.17 1.33 -34.21
CA VAL A 36 19.40 0.77 -32.87
C VAL A 36 18.18 -0.03 -32.47
N VAL A 37 18.39 -1.28 -32.11
CA VAL A 37 17.34 -2.19 -31.65
C VAL A 37 17.66 -2.71 -30.25
N GLY A 38 16.65 -3.09 -29.51
CA GLY A 38 16.87 -3.64 -28.18
C GLY A 38 15.59 -4.04 -27.48
N GLU A 39 15.75 -4.33 -26.20
CA GLU A 39 14.65 -4.70 -25.32
C GLU A 39 14.74 -3.92 -24.02
N VAL A 40 13.59 -3.56 -23.46
CA VAL A 40 13.48 -2.97 -22.12
C VAL A 40 12.80 -3.97 -21.20
N TYR A 41 13.46 -4.34 -20.11
CA TYR A 41 13.03 -5.40 -19.20
C TYR A 41 12.94 -4.92 -17.76
N ASP A 42 11.85 -5.29 -17.08
CA ASP A 42 11.68 -5.10 -15.66
C ASP A 42 12.18 -6.33 -14.90
N SER A 43 13.38 -6.25 -14.35
CA SER A 43 13.97 -7.36 -13.57
C SER A 43 13.32 -7.54 -12.20
N THR A 44 12.55 -6.57 -11.70
CA THR A 44 11.81 -6.69 -10.45
C THR A 44 10.55 -7.51 -10.63
N ALA A 45 9.78 -7.23 -11.67
CA ALA A 45 8.55 -7.94 -12.03
C ALA A 45 8.79 -9.13 -12.98
N LYS A 46 10.03 -9.33 -13.44
CA LYS A 46 10.45 -10.39 -14.38
C LYS A 46 9.62 -10.42 -15.67
N ARG A 47 9.39 -9.24 -16.27
CA ARG A 47 8.60 -9.07 -17.49
C ARG A 47 9.17 -7.97 -18.40
N PRO A 48 8.92 -8.05 -19.72
CA PRO A 48 9.23 -6.95 -20.62
C PRO A 48 8.38 -5.72 -20.29
N LEU A 49 8.93 -4.53 -20.52
CA LEU A 49 8.20 -3.27 -20.39
C LEU A 49 7.63 -2.86 -21.74
N VAL A 50 6.30 -2.86 -21.83
CA VAL A 50 5.52 -2.44 -23.00
C VAL A 50 5.29 -0.93 -22.92
N ASP A 51 5.30 -0.23 -24.08
CA ASP A 51 5.09 1.23 -24.16
C ASP A 51 6.14 2.07 -23.42
N ALA A 52 7.32 1.51 -23.15
CA ALA A 52 8.43 2.27 -22.60
C ALA A 52 9.02 3.20 -23.67
N LEU A 53 9.13 4.50 -23.33
CA LEU A 53 9.78 5.49 -24.19
C LEU A 53 11.30 5.41 -23.99
N VAL A 54 12.00 4.83 -24.95
CA VAL A 54 13.47 4.74 -24.96
C VAL A 54 14.05 6.01 -25.57
N GLN A 55 15.08 6.56 -24.96
CA GLN A 55 15.76 7.76 -25.41
C GLN A 55 17.27 7.54 -25.52
N LEU A 56 17.84 7.97 -26.65
CA LEU A 56 19.28 8.06 -26.90
C LEU A 56 19.66 9.53 -27.03
N VAL A 57 20.52 10.01 -26.14
CA VAL A 57 20.99 11.40 -26.12
C VAL A 57 22.49 11.38 -26.38
N ARG A 58 22.94 12.12 -27.39
CA ARG A 58 24.34 12.16 -27.77
C ARG A 58 25.19 12.85 -26.69
N THR A 59 26.30 12.24 -26.27
CA THR A 59 27.09 12.75 -25.13
C THR A 59 27.72 14.13 -25.38
N ASN A 60 28.03 14.45 -26.63
CA ASN A 60 28.61 15.72 -27.04
C ASN A 60 27.59 16.70 -27.66
N ALA A 61 26.30 16.35 -27.70
CA ALA A 61 25.22 17.18 -28.21
C ALA A 61 23.93 16.83 -27.49
N LEU A 62 23.79 17.25 -26.24
CA LEU A 62 22.69 16.89 -25.34
C LEU A 62 21.28 17.30 -25.83
N GLN A 63 21.23 18.18 -26.83
CA GLN A 63 19.98 18.61 -27.47
C GLN A 63 19.54 17.64 -28.59
N GLU A 64 20.43 16.75 -29.05
CA GLU A 64 20.14 15.76 -30.06
C GLU A 64 19.68 14.47 -29.40
N ALA A 65 18.37 14.30 -29.26
CA ALA A 65 17.76 13.08 -28.76
C ALA A 65 17.10 12.29 -29.91
N ARG A 66 17.21 10.98 -29.84
CA ARG A 66 16.44 10.04 -30.67
C ARG A 66 15.63 9.17 -29.74
N SER A 67 14.40 8.86 -30.12
CA SER A 67 13.51 8.05 -29.27
C SER A 67 12.77 7.00 -30.05
N GLY A 68 12.35 5.95 -29.35
CA GLY A 68 11.48 4.90 -29.83
C GLY A 68 10.66 4.34 -28.69
N VAL A 69 9.53 3.70 -28.99
CA VAL A 69 8.64 3.09 -28.01
C VAL A 69 8.72 1.58 -28.11
N THR A 70 8.63 0.88 -26.98
CA THR A 70 8.68 -0.57 -26.96
C THR A 70 7.35 -1.21 -27.38
N ASP A 71 7.44 -2.32 -28.08
CA ASP A 71 6.30 -3.15 -28.51
C ASP A 71 5.75 -4.02 -27.35
N SER A 72 4.74 -4.85 -27.65
CA SER A 72 4.14 -5.80 -26.71
C SER A 72 5.10 -6.84 -26.14
N ARG A 73 6.31 -6.95 -26.66
CA ARG A 73 7.39 -7.82 -26.17
C ARG A 73 8.53 -7.03 -25.54
N GLY A 74 8.32 -5.72 -25.27
CA GLY A 74 9.35 -4.84 -24.71
C GLY A 74 10.46 -4.47 -25.69
N ARG A 75 10.32 -4.72 -26.99
CA ARG A 75 11.37 -4.46 -27.98
C ARG A 75 11.16 -3.11 -28.64
N PHE A 76 12.26 -2.39 -28.85
CA PHE A 76 12.25 -1.09 -29.52
C PHE A 76 13.16 -1.09 -30.74
N ARG A 77 12.90 -0.11 -31.62
CA ARG A 77 13.73 0.24 -32.77
C ARG A 77 13.82 1.74 -32.89
N ILE A 78 15.03 2.26 -33.07
CA ILE A 78 15.31 3.69 -33.30
C ILE A 78 16.16 3.77 -34.56
N ASP A 79 15.63 4.32 -35.63
CA ASP A 79 16.29 4.47 -36.91
C ASP A 79 17.03 5.82 -37.03
N SER A 80 17.88 5.92 -38.02
CA SER A 80 18.62 7.15 -38.36
C SER A 80 19.51 7.67 -37.22
N VAL A 81 20.15 6.77 -36.48
CA VAL A 81 21.12 7.09 -35.44
C VAL A 81 22.53 7.18 -36.05
N VAL A 82 23.28 8.23 -35.76
CA VAL A 82 24.68 8.36 -36.20
C VAL A 82 25.58 7.61 -35.22
N PRO A 83 26.55 6.82 -35.66
CA PRO A 83 27.50 6.18 -34.76
C PRO A 83 28.20 7.17 -33.82
N GLY A 84 28.46 6.75 -32.57
CA GLY A 84 29.05 7.60 -31.55
C GLY A 84 28.69 7.19 -30.12
N GLU A 85 28.97 8.07 -29.19
CA GLU A 85 28.67 7.86 -27.77
C GLU A 85 27.33 8.49 -27.37
N TYR A 86 26.52 7.74 -26.67
CA TYR A 86 25.18 8.13 -26.25
C TYR A 86 24.93 7.80 -24.78
N PHE A 87 24.09 8.59 -24.17
CA PHE A 87 23.35 8.21 -22.98
C PHE A 87 22.05 7.55 -23.40
N ALA A 88 21.85 6.30 -23.02
CA ALA A 88 20.62 5.54 -23.23
C ALA A 88 19.83 5.43 -21.92
N SER A 89 18.56 5.76 -21.96
CA SER A 89 17.63 5.64 -20.84
C SER A 89 16.21 5.35 -21.34
N PHE A 90 15.28 5.10 -20.44
CA PHE A 90 13.89 4.91 -20.79
C PHE A 90 12.96 5.50 -19.72
N PHE A 91 11.73 5.81 -20.13
CA PHE A 91 10.67 6.31 -19.25
C PHE A 91 9.50 5.31 -19.29
N HIS A 92 9.00 4.95 -18.13
CA HIS A 92 7.85 4.05 -18.02
C HIS A 92 7.22 4.19 -16.62
N PRO A 93 5.86 4.16 -16.48
CA PRO A 93 5.19 4.29 -15.18
C PRO A 93 5.65 3.30 -14.10
N ALA A 94 6.09 2.09 -14.50
CA ALA A 94 6.66 1.11 -13.57
C ALA A 94 7.95 1.60 -12.89
N VAL A 95 8.74 2.46 -13.54
CA VAL A 95 9.94 3.08 -12.95
C VAL A 95 9.54 4.07 -11.87
N ASP A 96 8.57 4.93 -12.20
CA ASP A 96 8.05 5.93 -11.28
C ASP A 96 7.41 5.26 -10.06
N SER A 97 6.75 4.10 -10.26
CA SER A 97 6.15 3.35 -9.19
C SER A 97 7.14 2.80 -8.16
N LEU A 98 8.40 2.63 -8.52
CA LEU A 98 9.45 2.17 -7.62
C LEU A 98 10.17 3.33 -6.91
N ALA A 99 9.80 4.58 -7.18
CA ALA A 99 10.49 5.79 -6.71
C ALA A 99 12.00 5.80 -6.99
N VAL A 100 12.42 5.13 -8.06
CA VAL A 100 13.79 5.11 -8.55
C VAL A 100 13.87 5.81 -9.90
N GLN A 101 15.00 6.41 -10.19
CA GLN A 101 15.24 6.94 -11.52
C GLN A 101 15.61 5.81 -12.47
N ALA A 102 15.12 5.89 -13.72
CA ALA A 102 15.55 4.97 -14.75
C ALA A 102 17.08 5.03 -14.91
N PRO A 103 17.76 3.88 -14.98
CA PRO A 103 19.21 3.90 -15.11
C PRO A 103 19.62 4.54 -16.43
N VAL A 104 20.51 5.53 -16.35
CA VAL A 104 21.16 6.13 -17.52
C VAL A 104 22.42 5.32 -17.81
N ARG A 105 22.48 4.72 -19.00
CA ARG A 105 23.61 3.91 -19.43
C ARG A 105 24.38 4.64 -20.52
N ARG A 106 25.69 4.78 -20.38
CA ARG A 106 26.55 5.22 -21.48
C ARG A 106 26.78 4.04 -22.44
N VAL A 107 26.50 4.23 -23.71
CA VAL A 107 26.64 3.23 -24.77
C VAL A 107 27.45 3.80 -25.92
N THR A 108 28.31 2.99 -26.52
CA THR A 108 29.04 3.34 -27.73
C THR A 108 28.41 2.58 -28.88
N LEU A 109 27.83 3.31 -29.82
CA LEU A 109 27.21 2.76 -31.03
C LEU A 109 28.23 2.78 -32.15
N GLY A 110 28.55 1.61 -32.65
CA GLY A 110 29.47 1.41 -33.78
C GLY A 110 28.79 1.63 -35.13
N ALA A 111 29.42 1.13 -36.19
CA ALA A 111 28.86 1.18 -37.54
C ALA A 111 28.05 -0.08 -37.91
N ARG A 112 27.76 -0.94 -36.97
CA ARG A 112 26.95 -2.15 -37.19
C ARG A 112 25.47 -1.76 -37.34
N ASP A 113 24.80 -2.30 -38.32
CA ASP A 113 23.36 -2.08 -38.54
C ASP A 113 22.62 -3.42 -38.61
N PRO A 114 21.68 -3.71 -37.65
CA PRO A 114 21.35 -2.91 -36.49
C PRO A 114 22.34 -3.07 -35.31
N GLU A 115 22.55 -2.03 -34.55
CA GLU A 115 23.26 -2.07 -33.26
C GLU A 115 22.28 -2.46 -32.14
N ARG A 116 22.74 -3.27 -31.19
CA ARG A 116 21.86 -3.77 -30.10
C ARG A 116 22.16 -3.12 -28.76
N VAL A 117 21.13 -2.61 -28.12
CA VAL A 117 21.18 -2.02 -26.77
C VAL A 117 20.11 -2.62 -25.90
N GLU A 118 20.51 -3.23 -24.78
CA GLU A 118 19.59 -3.77 -23.79
C GLU A 118 19.50 -2.80 -22.61
N LEU A 119 18.28 -2.47 -22.23
CA LEU A 119 17.96 -1.59 -21.09
C LEU A 119 17.05 -2.33 -20.13
N GLY A 120 17.06 -1.95 -18.86
CA GLY A 120 16.16 -2.53 -17.89
C GLY A 120 16.32 -1.97 -16.49
N LEU A 121 15.31 -2.21 -15.69
CA LEU A 121 15.42 -1.97 -14.26
C LEU A 121 16.37 -2.99 -13.65
N PRO A 122 17.22 -2.56 -12.71
CA PRO A 122 18.03 -3.48 -11.94
C PRO A 122 17.14 -4.42 -11.14
N GLY A 123 17.63 -5.62 -10.83
CA GLY A 123 16.90 -6.56 -9.99
C GLY A 123 16.59 -6.00 -8.60
N THR A 124 15.53 -6.52 -7.99
CA THR A 124 15.00 -6.07 -6.67
C THR A 124 16.11 -5.86 -5.64
N GLU A 125 17.08 -6.76 -5.56
CA GLU A 125 18.21 -6.65 -4.62
C GLU A 125 19.03 -5.38 -4.82
N ARG A 126 19.31 -5.00 -6.06
CA ARG A 126 20.06 -3.78 -6.37
C ARG A 126 19.23 -2.53 -6.09
N VAL A 127 17.93 -2.58 -6.34
CA VAL A 127 17.02 -1.48 -6.02
C VAL A 127 16.95 -1.30 -4.51
N ILE A 128 16.77 -2.38 -3.74
CA ILE A 128 16.77 -2.34 -2.27
C ILE A 128 18.11 -1.81 -1.74
N ALA A 129 19.24 -2.29 -2.26
CA ALA A 129 20.55 -1.79 -1.82
C ALA A 129 20.75 -0.29 -2.11
N ALA A 130 20.20 0.22 -3.20
CA ALA A 130 20.25 1.65 -3.51
C ALA A 130 19.33 2.49 -2.62
N LEU A 131 18.14 1.99 -2.30
CA LEU A 131 17.16 2.66 -1.42
C LEU A 131 17.56 2.57 0.06
N CYS A 132 18.21 1.48 0.45
CA CYS A 132 18.50 1.11 1.83
C CYS A 132 19.99 0.71 2.01
N PRO A 133 20.92 1.66 1.87
CA PRO A 133 22.37 1.35 1.86
C PRO A 133 22.90 0.76 3.17
N GLY A 134 22.13 0.80 4.25
CA GLY A 134 22.51 0.23 5.56
C GLY A 134 22.06 -1.21 5.81
N LEU A 135 21.30 -1.81 4.87
CA LEU A 135 20.87 -3.21 5.03
C LEU A 135 22.02 -4.18 4.67
N PRO A 136 22.16 -5.29 5.42
CA PRO A 136 23.13 -6.33 5.10
C PRO A 136 22.87 -6.93 3.70
N PRO A 137 23.91 -7.35 2.98
CA PRO A 137 23.75 -8.16 1.77
C PRO A 137 22.94 -9.43 2.07
N PHE A 138 22.02 -9.80 1.17
CA PHE A 138 21.15 -10.98 1.33
C PHE A 138 20.05 -10.88 2.38
N ASP A 139 19.83 -9.70 2.95
CA ASP A 139 18.65 -9.46 3.80
C ASP A 139 17.38 -9.75 3.01
N SER A 140 16.45 -10.47 3.63
CA SER A 140 15.13 -10.80 3.06
C SER A 140 14.07 -9.73 3.33
N SER A 141 14.45 -8.64 3.99
CA SER A 141 13.55 -7.55 4.36
C SER A 141 12.81 -6.95 3.18
N ALA A 142 11.57 -6.56 3.42
CA ALA A 142 10.79 -5.76 2.48
C ALA A 142 11.08 -4.26 2.67
N VAL A 143 10.73 -3.49 1.66
CA VAL A 143 10.87 -2.03 1.65
C VAL A 143 9.55 -1.42 1.22
N ILE A 144 9.08 -0.39 1.94
CA ILE A 144 7.99 0.47 1.50
C ILE A 144 8.57 1.78 1.01
N VAL A 145 8.21 2.17 -0.21
CA VAL A 145 8.55 3.46 -0.80
C VAL A 145 7.29 4.24 -1.11
N GLY A 146 7.40 5.55 -1.21
CA GLY A 146 6.27 6.38 -1.59
C GLY A 146 6.56 7.85 -1.48
N GLU A 147 5.53 8.63 -1.65
CA GLU A 147 5.56 10.07 -1.54
C GLU A 147 4.44 10.55 -0.62
N VAL A 148 4.74 11.56 0.18
CA VAL A 148 3.75 12.24 1.03
C VAL A 148 3.40 13.57 0.42
N ARG A 149 2.11 13.83 0.20
CA ARG A 149 1.59 15.05 -0.41
C ARG A 149 0.49 15.68 0.43
N ASP A 150 0.28 16.96 0.24
CA ASP A 150 -0.94 17.62 0.67
C ASP A 150 -2.10 17.22 -0.25
N PRO A 151 -3.23 16.72 0.26
CA PRO A 151 -4.32 16.20 -0.57
C PRO A 151 -5.12 17.28 -1.31
N ASP A 152 -5.06 18.54 -0.87
CA ASP A 152 -5.78 19.66 -1.50
C ASP A 152 -4.99 20.33 -2.63
N THR A 153 -3.67 20.37 -2.49
CA THR A 153 -2.78 21.08 -3.45
C THR A 153 -1.95 20.13 -4.29
N GLY A 154 -1.82 18.86 -3.88
CA GLY A 154 -0.92 17.89 -4.50
C GLY A 154 0.56 18.18 -4.25
N THR A 155 0.89 19.20 -3.43
CA THR A 155 2.27 19.59 -3.16
C THR A 155 2.98 18.52 -2.33
N PRO A 156 4.20 18.10 -2.72
CA PRO A 156 5.01 17.21 -1.91
C PRO A 156 5.36 17.82 -0.55
N LEU A 157 5.26 17.01 0.51
CA LEU A 157 5.50 17.45 1.88
C LEU A 157 6.84 16.92 2.42
N PRO A 158 7.84 17.79 2.63
CA PRO A 158 9.07 17.42 3.32
C PRO A 158 8.87 17.33 4.83
N ASN A 159 9.83 16.68 5.51
CA ASN A 159 9.87 16.57 6.97
C ASN A 159 8.68 15.85 7.61
N VAL A 160 7.93 15.05 6.84
CA VAL A 160 6.89 14.18 7.36
C VAL A 160 7.52 12.92 7.92
N THR A 161 7.20 12.58 9.15
CA THR A 161 7.62 11.31 9.76
C THR A 161 6.69 10.19 9.27
N VAL A 162 7.26 9.20 8.58
CA VAL A 162 6.55 7.99 8.16
C VAL A 162 7.00 6.82 9.02
N THR A 163 6.07 6.10 9.62
CA THR A 163 6.34 5.02 10.55
C THR A 163 5.58 3.77 10.15
N ALA A 164 6.26 2.64 10.14
CA ALA A 164 5.65 1.32 10.04
C ALA A 164 5.79 0.59 11.38
N HIS A 165 4.72 -0.03 11.85
CA HIS A 165 4.69 -0.83 13.06
C HIS A 165 4.24 -2.25 12.73
N TRP A 166 4.92 -3.21 13.31
CA TRP A 166 4.52 -4.62 13.28
C TRP A 166 4.88 -5.29 14.60
N VAL A 167 4.54 -6.53 14.70
CA VAL A 167 4.82 -7.31 15.90
C VAL A 167 5.40 -8.63 15.46
N ASP A 168 6.50 -9.02 16.07
CA ASP A 168 7.14 -10.31 15.88
C ASP A 168 6.76 -11.27 17.01
N LEU A 169 6.45 -12.51 16.63
CA LEU A 169 6.26 -13.60 17.55
C LEU A 169 7.60 -14.34 17.72
N VAL A 170 8.21 -14.18 18.88
CA VAL A 170 9.42 -14.91 19.22
C VAL A 170 9.03 -16.18 19.97
N ILE A 171 9.32 -17.33 19.38
CA ILE A 171 9.12 -18.65 19.98
C ILE A 171 10.44 -19.08 20.59
N ALA A 172 10.57 -18.93 21.92
CA ALA A 172 11.68 -19.44 22.70
C ALA A 172 11.11 -20.43 23.74
N GLU A 173 11.60 -20.43 24.97
CA GLU A 173 11.00 -21.20 26.07
C GLU A 173 9.56 -20.74 26.41
N ARG A 174 9.21 -19.50 26.03
CA ARG A 174 7.88 -18.90 26.13
C ARG A 174 7.58 -18.10 24.88
N PHE A 175 6.31 -18.02 24.50
CA PHE A 175 5.87 -17.11 23.45
C PHE A 175 6.00 -15.67 23.94
N THR A 176 6.85 -14.91 23.30
CA THR A 176 7.00 -13.47 23.54
C THR A 176 6.61 -12.70 22.29
N VAL A 177 5.90 -11.60 22.53
CA VAL A 177 5.45 -10.71 21.47
C VAL A 177 6.27 -9.44 21.57
N GLU A 178 7.06 -9.18 20.54
CA GLU A 178 7.89 -8.00 20.45
C GLU A 178 7.30 -7.00 19.46
N ARG A 179 7.16 -5.76 19.92
CA ARG A 179 6.77 -4.66 19.04
C ARG A 179 7.98 -4.15 18.31
N GLN A 180 7.89 -4.17 17.00
CA GLN A 180 8.92 -3.64 16.13
C GLN A 180 8.40 -2.39 15.40
N GLY A 181 9.31 -1.57 14.92
CA GLY A 181 8.94 -0.41 14.14
C GLY A 181 10.12 0.13 13.34
N ALA A 182 9.81 0.61 12.15
CA ALA A 182 10.72 1.37 11.31
C ALA A 182 10.18 2.78 11.11
N ARG A 183 11.08 3.75 11.03
CA ARG A 183 10.74 5.16 10.88
C ARG A 183 11.68 5.83 9.90
N THR A 184 11.12 6.70 9.06
CA THR A 184 11.88 7.58 8.17
C THR A 184 11.24 8.96 8.12
N ILE A 185 11.93 9.92 7.51
CA ILE A 185 11.43 11.28 7.31
C ILE A 185 11.49 11.57 5.82
N THR A 186 10.44 12.22 5.27
CA THR A 186 10.38 12.57 3.86
C THR A 186 11.42 13.61 3.49
N GLY A 187 12.04 13.42 2.33
CA GLY A 187 12.97 14.39 1.73
C GLY A 187 12.27 15.62 1.15
N ALA A 188 13.04 16.52 0.54
CA ALA A 188 12.55 17.79 -0.04
C ALA A 188 11.43 17.61 -1.08
N GLY A 189 11.43 16.51 -1.83
CA GLY A 189 10.37 16.13 -2.79
C GLY A 189 9.25 15.28 -2.19
N GLY A 190 9.12 15.19 -0.87
CA GLY A 190 8.09 14.39 -0.21
C GLY A 190 8.32 12.86 -0.26
N SER A 191 9.37 12.40 -0.91
CA SER A 191 9.67 10.98 -1.06
C SER A 191 10.20 10.35 0.22
N TYR A 192 9.91 9.06 0.41
CA TYR A 192 10.38 8.28 1.55
C TYR A 192 10.69 6.83 1.17
N ALA A 193 11.58 6.22 1.94
CA ALA A 193 11.83 4.77 1.92
C ALA A 193 11.91 4.25 3.37
N LEU A 194 11.11 3.25 3.67
CA LEU A 194 11.13 2.49 4.93
C LEU A 194 11.81 1.16 4.69
N CYS A 195 12.95 0.97 5.33
CA CYS A 195 13.83 -0.17 5.17
C CYS A 195 13.75 -1.12 6.37
N GLY A 196 14.18 -2.37 6.20
CA GLY A 196 14.26 -3.34 7.29
C GLY A 196 12.90 -3.83 7.78
N LEU A 197 11.91 -3.86 6.88
CA LEU A 197 10.57 -4.35 7.20
C LEU A 197 10.51 -5.88 7.14
N PRO A 198 9.56 -6.53 7.84
CA PRO A 198 9.45 -7.99 7.82
C PRO A 198 9.31 -8.54 6.40
N SER A 199 9.95 -9.66 6.14
CA SER A 199 9.93 -10.32 4.82
C SER A 199 8.58 -10.91 4.42
N ASN A 200 7.68 -11.09 5.36
CA ASN A 200 6.32 -11.56 5.15
C ASN A 200 5.41 -11.01 6.25
N GLY A 201 4.14 -10.86 5.93
CA GLY A 201 3.13 -10.39 6.88
C GLY A 201 2.58 -9.03 6.54
N GLU A 202 2.10 -8.32 7.53
CA GLU A 202 1.52 -6.99 7.37
C GLU A 202 2.15 -6.02 8.35
N VAL A 203 2.30 -4.79 7.91
CA VAL A 203 2.73 -3.68 8.74
C VAL A 203 1.65 -2.58 8.75
N ALA A 204 1.53 -1.91 9.88
CA ALA A 204 0.67 -0.75 10.01
C ALA A 204 1.47 0.51 9.67
N LEU A 205 1.15 1.15 8.58
CA LEU A 205 1.81 2.35 8.07
C LEU A 205 1.04 3.61 8.50
N GLU A 206 1.74 4.62 8.96
CA GLU A 206 1.20 5.92 9.36
C GLU A 206 2.19 7.03 9.01
N ALA A 207 1.69 8.18 8.57
CA ALA A 207 2.50 9.38 8.40
C ALA A 207 2.04 10.49 9.34
N ARG A 208 2.99 11.29 9.84
CA ARG A 208 2.75 12.39 10.78
C ARG A 208 3.53 13.62 10.40
N LEU A 209 2.83 14.74 10.33
CA LEU A 209 3.40 16.08 10.24
C LEU A 209 2.88 16.91 11.41
N GLU A 210 3.75 17.24 12.36
CA GLU A 210 3.39 17.93 13.61
C GLU A 210 2.27 17.20 14.37
N GLN A 211 1.07 17.79 14.44
CA GLN A 211 -0.11 17.22 15.10
C GLN A 211 -1.04 16.46 14.13
N HIS A 212 -0.78 16.54 12.82
CA HIS A 212 -1.61 15.95 11.80
C HIS A 212 -1.10 14.55 11.42
N THR A 213 -2.01 13.59 11.40
CA THR A 213 -1.67 12.19 11.12
C THR A 213 -2.60 11.61 10.07
N THR A 214 -2.08 10.70 9.26
CA THR A 214 -2.92 9.84 8.43
C THR A 214 -3.72 8.88 9.29
N GLY A 215 -4.70 8.23 8.69
CA GLY A 215 -5.18 6.95 9.18
C GLY A 215 -4.07 5.90 9.13
N ARG A 216 -4.27 4.84 9.90
CA ARG A 216 -3.37 3.68 9.86
C ARG A 216 -3.76 2.79 8.68
N LEU A 217 -2.80 2.51 7.81
CA LEU A 217 -2.96 1.62 6.66
C LEU A 217 -2.30 0.28 6.93
N GLU A 218 -2.98 -0.79 6.57
CA GLU A 218 -2.39 -2.12 6.55
C GLU A 218 -1.71 -2.35 5.21
N VAL A 219 -0.44 -2.71 5.25
CA VAL A 219 0.35 -3.00 4.05
C VAL A 219 0.88 -4.43 4.14
N ALA A 220 0.40 -5.28 3.25
CA ALA A 220 0.91 -6.64 3.11
C ALA A 220 2.29 -6.61 2.45
N LEU A 221 3.23 -7.37 3.00
CA LEU A 221 4.60 -7.46 2.55
C LEU A 221 4.92 -8.90 2.12
N GLY A 222 5.80 -9.04 1.15
CA GLY A 222 6.41 -10.30 0.74
C GLY A 222 7.93 -10.25 0.90
N ALA A 223 8.58 -11.42 0.81
CA ALA A 223 10.03 -11.50 0.89
C ALA A 223 10.69 -10.67 -0.21
N ARG A 224 11.62 -9.81 0.17
CA ARG A 224 12.34 -8.90 -0.74
C ARG A 224 11.41 -8.09 -1.64
N SER A 225 10.24 -7.72 -1.14
CA SER A 225 9.28 -6.93 -1.90
C SER A 225 9.58 -5.44 -1.77
N ILE A 226 9.32 -4.71 -2.85
CA ILE A 226 9.24 -3.25 -2.84
C ILE A 226 7.77 -2.92 -3.03
N VAL A 227 7.18 -2.27 -2.02
CA VAL A 227 5.77 -1.89 -2.03
C VAL A 227 5.67 -0.37 -2.08
N ARG A 228 4.99 0.18 -3.10
CA ARG A 228 4.71 1.61 -3.15
C ARG A 228 3.44 1.92 -2.36
N ARG A 229 3.52 2.92 -1.48
CA ARG A 229 2.37 3.53 -0.79
C ARG A 229 2.56 5.03 -0.72
N ASP A 230 1.79 5.74 -1.53
CA ASP A 230 1.71 7.19 -1.42
C ASP A 230 0.74 7.56 -0.31
N LEU A 231 1.03 8.64 0.40
CA LEU A 231 0.27 9.10 1.56
C LEU A 231 -0.09 10.58 1.40
N ALA A 232 -1.17 10.99 2.02
CA ALA A 232 -1.57 12.37 2.08
C ALA A 232 -1.75 12.80 3.54
N VAL A 233 -1.19 13.95 3.91
CA VAL A 233 -1.34 14.55 5.24
C VAL A 233 -1.79 15.99 5.06
N ALA A 234 -2.81 16.41 5.78
CA ALA A 234 -3.30 17.79 5.74
C ALA A 234 -3.82 18.23 7.10
N GLU A 235 -3.91 19.54 7.25
CA GLU A 235 -4.62 20.17 8.35
C GLU A 235 -6.14 20.07 8.17
N GLY A 236 -6.89 20.22 9.24
CA GLY A 236 -8.36 20.26 9.20
C GLY A 236 -9.06 19.09 9.87
N SER A 237 -8.31 18.10 10.35
CA SER A 237 -8.88 17.03 11.17
C SER A 237 -8.87 17.42 12.64
N THR A 238 -9.99 17.23 13.32
CA THR A 238 -10.14 17.50 14.74
C THR A 238 -10.63 16.28 15.50
N PHE A 239 -10.17 16.13 16.73
CA PHE A 239 -10.71 15.13 17.64
C PHE A 239 -12.00 15.65 18.25
N VAL A 240 -13.09 14.93 18.03
CA VAL A 240 -14.38 15.20 18.63
C VAL A 240 -14.64 14.15 19.71
N THR A 241 -14.84 14.60 20.94
CA THR A 241 -15.23 13.72 22.04
C THR A 241 -16.74 13.58 22.03
N LEU A 242 -17.24 12.38 21.80
CA LEU A 242 -18.65 12.09 21.90
C LEU A 242 -18.95 11.56 23.32
N ALA A 243 -19.94 12.16 23.99
CA ALA A 243 -20.47 11.58 25.19
C ALA A 243 -21.21 10.29 24.86
N GLY A 244 -20.66 9.15 25.23
CA GLY A 244 -21.33 7.87 25.12
C GLY A 244 -22.40 7.70 26.17
N GLU A 245 -23.32 6.76 25.98
CA GLU A 245 -24.35 6.43 26.96
C GLU A 245 -23.75 6.08 28.32
N VAL A 246 -24.33 6.66 29.36
CA VAL A 246 -23.95 6.40 30.75
C VAL A 246 -24.50 5.03 31.15
N ASN A 247 -23.68 4.01 31.12
CA ASN A 247 -23.99 2.76 31.79
C ASN A 247 -23.18 2.68 33.10
N GLU A 248 -23.87 2.47 34.20
CA GLU A 248 -23.31 2.28 35.55
C GLU A 248 -22.43 3.44 36.07
N GLY A 249 -22.85 4.70 35.84
CA GLY A 249 -22.23 5.87 36.51
C GLY A 249 -20.86 6.29 35.97
N ARG A 250 -20.37 5.69 34.88
CA ARG A 250 -19.17 6.13 34.17
C ARG A 250 -19.52 6.60 32.76
N ALA A 251 -19.41 7.91 32.54
CA ALA A 251 -19.50 8.49 31.22
C ALA A 251 -18.33 7.95 30.37
N ARG A 252 -18.65 7.27 29.29
CA ARG A 252 -17.66 6.84 28.30
C ARG A 252 -17.46 7.97 27.31
N MET A 253 -16.27 8.52 27.24
CA MET A 253 -15.92 9.54 26.27
C MET A 253 -15.20 8.88 25.09
N ASP A 254 -15.86 8.81 23.95
CA ASP A 254 -15.29 8.30 22.72
C ASP A 254 -14.71 9.44 21.89
N THR A 255 -13.40 9.44 21.70
CA THR A 255 -12.74 10.43 20.87
C THR A 255 -12.65 9.91 19.43
N LEU A 256 -13.38 10.56 18.54
CA LEU A 256 -13.42 10.23 17.12
C LEU A 256 -12.79 11.35 16.30
N LEU A 257 -12.06 10.97 15.27
CA LEU A 257 -11.47 11.92 14.32
C LEU A 257 -12.53 12.36 13.31
N ARG A 258 -12.69 13.68 13.14
CA ARG A 258 -13.62 14.33 12.22
C ARG A 258 -12.91 15.40 11.42
N GLY A 259 -13.49 15.78 10.29
CA GLY A 259 -12.94 16.83 9.44
C GLY A 259 -13.92 17.23 8.33
N PRO A 260 -13.51 18.14 7.45
CA PRO A 260 -14.32 18.61 6.33
C PRO A 260 -14.37 17.65 5.13
N GLY A 261 -13.62 16.55 5.18
CA GLY A 261 -13.53 15.59 4.09
C GLY A 261 -14.88 14.99 3.71
N ARG A 262 -15.07 14.77 2.42
CA ARG A 262 -16.24 14.08 1.84
C ARG A 262 -15.75 13.01 0.88
N LEU A 263 -16.37 11.86 0.96
CA LEU A 263 -16.10 10.73 0.10
C LEU A 263 -17.38 10.29 -0.58
N SER A 264 -17.35 10.18 -1.90
CA SER A 264 -18.43 9.58 -2.68
C SER A 264 -17.85 8.49 -3.58
N GLY A 265 -18.70 7.63 -4.10
CA GLY A 265 -18.20 6.62 -5.03
C GLY A 265 -19.25 5.61 -5.44
N THR A 266 -18.77 4.63 -6.22
CA THR A 266 -19.61 3.54 -6.74
C THR A 266 -18.98 2.21 -6.36
N VAL A 267 -19.80 1.25 -5.96
CA VAL A 267 -19.38 -0.12 -5.72
C VAL A 267 -19.94 -1.00 -6.83
N LEU A 268 -19.05 -1.61 -7.60
CA LEU A 268 -19.35 -2.49 -8.73
C LEU A 268 -18.87 -3.90 -8.45
N ASN A 269 -19.40 -4.88 -9.17
CA ASN A 269 -18.80 -6.21 -9.22
C ASN A 269 -17.86 -6.34 -10.43
N GLU A 270 -17.16 -7.48 -10.56
CA GLU A 270 -16.26 -7.78 -11.68
C GLU A 270 -16.89 -7.66 -13.07
N ALA A 271 -18.22 -7.80 -13.17
CA ALA A 271 -18.97 -7.63 -14.41
C ALA A 271 -19.44 -6.17 -14.65
N GLY A 272 -18.95 -5.21 -13.85
CA GLY A 272 -19.32 -3.79 -13.94
C GLY A 272 -20.75 -3.48 -13.49
N ARG A 273 -21.44 -4.42 -12.83
CA ARG A 273 -22.83 -4.20 -12.34
C ARG A 273 -22.80 -3.61 -10.93
N PRO A 274 -23.72 -2.66 -10.61
CA PRO A 274 -23.82 -2.06 -9.28
C PRO A 274 -24.03 -3.11 -8.17
N VAL A 275 -23.37 -2.90 -7.05
CA VAL A 275 -23.57 -3.71 -5.83
C VAL A 275 -24.39 -2.87 -4.85
N THR A 276 -25.63 -3.27 -4.63
CA THR A 276 -26.54 -2.61 -3.69
C THR A 276 -26.33 -3.07 -2.26
N ASP A 277 -26.64 -2.22 -1.29
CA ASP A 277 -26.57 -2.51 0.14
C ASP A 277 -25.19 -3.00 0.60
N ALA A 278 -24.12 -2.57 -0.09
CA ALA A 278 -22.76 -2.75 0.41
C ALA A 278 -22.48 -1.78 1.56
N ILE A 279 -21.84 -2.25 2.59
CA ILE A 279 -21.44 -1.43 3.74
C ILE A 279 -20.07 -0.82 3.41
N VAL A 280 -20.00 0.49 3.44
CA VAL A 280 -18.79 1.28 3.20
C VAL A 280 -18.43 2.00 4.48
N GLU A 281 -17.21 1.83 4.95
CA GLU A 281 -16.70 2.44 6.19
C GLU A 281 -15.31 3.02 5.98
N VAL A 282 -15.09 4.23 6.47
CA VAL A 282 -13.74 4.78 6.63
C VAL A 282 -13.21 4.37 7.99
N TRP A 283 -12.18 3.56 7.98
CA TRP A 283 -11.68 2.87 9.17
C TRP A 283 -11.26 3.83 10.28
N ARG A 284 -11.62 3.53 11.53
CA ARG A 284 -11.39 4.33 12.74
C ARG A 284 -12.16 5.65 12.82
N THR A 285 -13.06 5.93 11.91
CA THR A 285 -13.92 7.12 12.02
C THR A 285 -15.29 6.81 12.62
N GLY A 286 -15.71 5.54 12.57
CA GLY A 286 -17.06 5.13 12.94
C GLY A 286 -18.13 5.67 11.98
N LEU A 287 -17.72 6.22 10.82
CA LEU A 287 -18.63 6.72 9.80
C LEU A 287 -18.83 5.65 8.74
N THR A 288 -20.08 5.29 8.50
CA THR A 288 -20.50 4.27 7.57
C THR A 288 -21.56 4.77 6.62
N SER A 289 -21.62 4.21 5.42
CA SER A 289 -22.71 4.38 4.45
C SER A 289 -23.09 3.04 3.86
N ARG A 290 -24.27 3.00 3.23
CA ARG A 290 -24.71 1.85 2.43
C ARG A 290 -24.91 2.28 0.98
N THR A 291 -24.55 1.41 0.05
CA THR A 291 -24.77 1.69 -1.37
C THR A 291 -26.24 1.62 -1.75
N ASP A 292 -26.67 2.54 -2.59
CA ASP A 292 -28.01 2.60 -3.19
C ASP A 292 -28.19 1.53 -4.29
N SER A 293 -29.34 1.56 -4.97
CA SER A 293 -29.66 0.65 -6.09
C SER A 293 -28.73 0.80 -7.29
N ALA A 294 -28.07 1.95 -7.44
CA ALA A 294 -27.07 2.22 -8.47
C ALA A 294 -25.63 1.96 -7.97
N GLY A 295 -25.46 1.37 -6.78
CA GLY A 295 -24.17 1.10 -6.16
C GLY A 295 -23.47 2.34 -5.61
N ARG A 296 -24.12 3.50 -5.52
CA ARG A 296 -23.52 4.76 -5.07
C ARG A 296 -23.58 4.90 -3.55
N PHE A 297 -22.55 5.54 -3.02
CA PHE A 297 -22.47 5.89 -1.60
C PHE A 297 -21.89 7.29 -1.41
N GLU A 298 -22.16 7.87 -0.25
CA GLU A 298 -21.57 9.15 0.19
C GLU A 298 -21.35 9.11 1.72
N ILE A 299 -20.20 9.64 2.15
CA ILE A 299 -19.85 9.81 3.56
C ILE A 299 -19.25 11.21 3.74
N ALA A 300 -19.79 11.97 4.65
CA ALA A 300 -19.32 13.31 4.99
C ALA A 300 -18.66 13.35 6.38
N SER A 301 -18.11 14.52 6.74
CA SER A 301 -17.45 14.78 8.02
C SER A 301 -16.25 13.86 8.29
N LEU A 302 -15.58 13.44 7.21
CA LEU A 302 -14.40 12.60 7.28
C LEU A 302 -13.14 13.42 7.62
N PRO A 303 -12.20 12.85 8.36
CA PRO A 303 -10.89 13.46 8.54
C PRO A 303 -10.17 13.56 7.21
N VAL A 304 -9.36 14.60 7.02
CA VAL A 304 -8.53 14.78 5.81
C VAL A 304 -7.27 13.92 5.86
N GLY A 305 -6.66 13.71 4.69
CA GLY A 305 -5.47 12.87 4.54
C GLY A 305 -5.78 11.43 4.13
N THR A 306 -4.82 10.55 4.25
CA THR A 306 -4.96 9.15 3.84
C THR A 306 -5.65 8.32 4.91
N HIS A 307 -6.68 7.61 4.52
CA HIS A 307 -7.42 6.68 5.38
C HIS A 307 -7.69 5.37 4.63
N ALA A 308 -7.97 4.31 5.38
CA ALA A 308 -8.40 3.04 4.82
C ALA A 308 -9.93 3.05 4.64
N LEU A 309 -10.40 2.81 3.43
CA LEU A 309 -11.79 2.57 3.10
C LEU A 309 -12.04 1.06 3.08
N GLU A 310 -12.99 0.60 3.86
CA GLU A 310 -13.42 -0.80 3.90
C GLU A 310 -14.80 -0.91 3.25
N VAL A 311 -14.93 -1.82 2.27
CA VAL A 311 -16.19 -2.09 1.59
C VAL A 311 -16.54 -3.57 1.70
N ARG A 312 -17.76 -3.85 2.17
CA ARG A 312 -18.23 -5.21 2.45
C ARG A 312 -19.63 -5.46 1.93
N ARG A 313 -19.85 -6.65 1.38
CA ARG A 313 -21.17 -7.14 0.99
C ARG A 313 -21.23 -8.67 1.09
N ILE A 314 -22.35 -9.23 1.54
CA ILE A 314 -22.56 -10.69 1.54
C ILE A 314 -22.40 -11.22 0.11
N GLY A 315 -21.61 -12.30 -0.04
CA GLY A 315 -21.34 -12.95 -1.32
C GLY A 315 -20.17 -12.34 -2.10
N PHE A 316 -19.46 -11.36 -1.53
CA PHE A 316 -18.25 -10.77 -2.08
C PHE A 316 -17.09 -10.82 -1.07
N ALA A 317 -15.87 -10.87 -1.58
CA ALA A 317 -14.68 -10.66 -0.77
C ALA A 317 -14.63 -9.20 -0.31
N PRO A 318 -14.40 -8.94 0.99
CA PRO A 318 -14.26 -7.57 1.46
C PRO A 318 -13.02 -6.92 0.86
N GLN A 319 -13.12 -5.64 0.55
CA GLN A 319 -12.02 -4.84 0.01
C GLN A 319 -11.63 -3.76 1.01
N GLN A 320 -10.32 -3.56 1.17
CA GLN A 320 -9.75 -2.45 1.91
C GLN A 320 -8.78 -1.70 1.01
N ILE A 321 -9.08 -0.43 0.75
CA ILE A 321 -8.29 0.42 -0.15
C ILE A 321 -7.90 1.73 0.54
N PRO A 322 -6.71 2.29 0.26
CA PRO A 322 -6.36 3.63 0.71
C PRO A 322 -7.13 4.68 -0.08
N VAL A 323 -7.64 5.69 0.63
CA VAL A 323 -8.27 6.88 0.02
C VAL A 323 -7.60 8.13 0.57
N HIS A 324 -7.38 9.12 -0.30
CA HIS A 324 -6.80 10.41 0.05
C HIS A 324 -7.90 11.45 0.12
N LEU A 325 -8.30 11.84 1.32
CA LEU A 325 -9.43 12.74 1.57
C LEU A 325 -8.93 14.18 1.60
N ALA A 326 -9.45 14.98 0.67
CA ALA A 326 -9.20 16.41 0.59
C ALA A 326 -10.20 17.21 1.45
N SER A 327 -9.82 18.42 1.84
CA SER A 327 -10.69 19.32 2.62
C SER A 327 -11.61 20.16 1.72
N ARG A 328 -11.13 20.52 0.53
CA ARG A 328 -11.79 21.48 -0.38
C ARG A 328 -12.71 20.84 -1.40
N ALA A 329 -12.38 19.65 -1.83
CA ALA A 329 -13.15 18.95 -2.86
C ALA A 329 -13.56 17.54 -2.37
N PRO A 330 -14.75 17.05 -2.77
CA PRO A 330 -15.12 15.67 -2.51
C PRO A 330 -14.14 14.71 -3.20
N THR A 331 -13.70 13.69 -2.50
CA THR A 331 -12.95 12.58 -3.09
C THR A 331 -13.94 11.59 -3.70
N SER A 332 -13.67 11.13 -4.92
CA SER A 332 -14.46 10.08 -5.56
C SER A 332 -13.64 8.81 -5.73
N VAL A 333 -14.26 7.64 -5.49
CA VAL A 333 -13.61 6.34 -5.63
C VAL A 333 -14.57 5.28 -6.13
N ASP A 334 -14.14 4.53 -7.13
CA ASP A 334 -14.87 3.34 -7.61
C ASP A 334 -14.22 2.09 -7.01
N VAL A 335 -15.05 1.23 -6.44
CA VAL A 335 -14.61 0.00 -5.78
C VAL A 335 -15.19 -1.21 -6.52
N VAL A 336 -14.34 -2.14 -6.92
CA VAL A 336 -14.77 -3.40 -7.50
C VAL A 336 -14.68 -4.50 -6.46
N LEU A 337 -15.83 -5.08 -6.13
CA LEU A 337 -15.89 -6.24 -5.24
C LEU A 337 -15.82 -7.53 -6.06
N GLU A 338 -14.86 -8.35 -5.71
CA GLU A 338 -14.65 -9.66 -6.30
C GLU A 338 -15.48 -10.74 -5.59
N LYS A 339 -15.88 -11.76 -6.33
CA LYS A 339 -16.46 -12.94 -5.71
C LYS A 339 -15.39 -13.67 -4.91
N PRO A 340 -15.73 -14.24 -3.74
CA PRO A 340 -14.78 -15.02 -2.98
C PRO A 340 -14.33 -16.22 -3.80
N VAL A 341 -13.05 -16.22 -4.17
CA VAL A 341 -12.44 -17.42 -4.74
C VAL A 341 -12.32 -18.43 -3.60
N ARG A 342 -12.87 -19.64 -3.76
CA ARG A 342 -12.60 -20.76 -2.85
C ARG A 342 -11.14 -21.19 -3.07
N MET A 343 -10.22 -20.47 -2.47
CA MET A 343 -8.87 -20.98 -2.32
C MET A 343 -8.88 -21.97 -1.15
N LEU A 344 -8.58 -23.21 -1.44
CA LEU A 344 -8.07 -24.14 -0.44
C LEU A 344 -6.66 -23.62 -0.12
N ASP A 345 -6.57 -22.70 0.82
CA ASP A 345 -5.29 -22.20 1.27
C ASP A 345 -4.52 -23.35 1.92
N ALA A 346 -3.39 -23.67 1.32
CA ALA A 346 -2.32 -24.30 2.08
C ALA A 346 -2.13 -23.45 3.35
N VAL A 347 -2.20 -24.10 4.50
CA VAL A 347 -2.03 -23.45 5.81
C VAL A 347 -0.67 -22.75 5.83
N ARG A 348 -0.63 -21.50 5.38
CA ARG A 348 0.47 -20.59 5.66
C ARG A 348 0.21 -20.03 7.05
N VAL A 349 0.90 -20.58 8.02
CA VAL A 349 1.00 -19.97 9.34
C VAL A 349 1.81 -18.69 9.17
N THR A 350 1.14 -17.62 8.78
CA THR A 350 1.71 -16.27 8.87
C THR A 350 1.39 -15.78 10.27
N ALA A 351 2.40 -15.78 11.14
CA ALA A 351 2.27 -15.25 12.49
C ALA A 351 1.98 -13.73 12.38
N ARG A 352 0.70 -13.39 12.41
CA ARG A 352 0.23 -12.02 12.56
C ARG A 352 0.31 -11.64 14.01
N THR A 353 1.19 -10.76 14.34
CA THR A 353 1.36 -10.29 15.70
C THR A 353 0.72 -8.93 15.89
N LEU A 354 -0.27 -8.85 16.74
CA LEU A 354 -1.20 -7.74 16.84
C LEU A 354 -1.26 -7.08 18.23
N TYR A 355 -0.23 -7.23 19.09
CA TYR A 355 -0.45 -6.86 20.49
C TYR A 355 -0.74 -5.37 20.78
N SER A 356 0.00 -4.46 20.18
CA SER A 356 -0.25 -3.01 20.42
C SER A 356 -1.51 -2.48 19.74
N ARG A 357 -1.85 -3.10 18.67
CA ARG A 357 -2.99 -2.91 17.83
C ARG A 357 -4.22 -3.54 18.46
N ARG A 358 -4.02 -4.70 19.05
CA ARG A 358 -5.01 -5.60 19.61
C ARG A 358 -6.00 -4.92 20.55
N GLN A 359 -5.54 -4.21 21.56
CA GLN A 359 -6.46 -3.55 22.50
C GLN A 359 -7.20 -2.36 21.86
N SER A 360 -6.50 -1.56 21.06
CA SER A 360 -7.15 -0.42 20.40
C SER A 360 -8.11 -0.88 19.31
N GLU A 361 -7.81 -1.94 18.59
CA GLU A 361 -8.68 -2.50 17.54
C GLU A 361 -9.84 -3.30 18.10
N LEU A 362 -9.62 -4.13 19.12
CA LEU A 362 -10.66 -4.83 19.85
C LEU A 362 -11.69 -3.84 20.39
N GLU A 363 -11.21 -2.78 21.04
CA GLU A 363 -12.07 -1.74 21.59
C GLU A 363 -12.81 -0.97 20.49
N GLN A 364 -12.17 -0.73 19.37
CA GLN A 364 -12.78 -0.08 18.21
C GLN A 364 -13.84 -0.96 17.56
N ARG A 365 -13.55 -2.26 17.36
CA ARG A 365 -14.55 -3.22 16.84
C ARG A 365 -15.74 -3.32 17.77
N ARG A 366 -15.50 -3.35 19.09
CA ARG A 366 -16.55 -3.35 20.10
C ARG A 366 -17.45 -2.10 20.00
N ARG A 367 -16.88 -0.92 19.75
CA ARG A 367 -17.63 0.32 19.56
C ARG A 367 -18.50 0.34 18.31
N ARG A 368 -18.06 -0.38 17.25
CA ARG A 368 -18.88 -0.55 16.04
C ARG A 368 -20.18 -1.33 16.28
N GLY A 369 -20.23 -2.14 17.31
CA GLY A 369 -21.41 -2.88 17.71
C GLY A 369 -21.83 -4.02 16.75
N TRP A 370 -20.94 -4.45 15.86
CA TRP A 370 -21.26 -5.47 14.84
C TRP A 370 -20.96 -6.92 15.25
N GLY A 371 -20.62 -7.15 16.47
CA GLY A 371 -20.35 -8.44 17.05
C GLY A 371 -20.71 -8.48 18.51
N HIS A 372 -20.56 -9.65 19.10
CA HIS A 372 -20.65 -9.84 20.54
C HIS A 372 -19.24 -9.86 21.12
N PHE A 373 -18.99 -9.03 22.12
CA PHE A 373 -17.68 -8.87 22.73
C PHE A 373 -17.75 -9.21 24.20
N ILE A 374 -17.07 -10.25 24.59
CA ILE A 374 -16.98 -10.72 25.98
C ILE A 374 -15.60 -10.33 26.48
N MET A 375 -15.53 -9.33 27.34
CA MET A 375 -14.28 -8.80 27.85
C MET A 375 -13.85 -9.52 29.13
N ARG A 376 -12.61 -9.27 29.55
CA ARG A 376 -11.99 -9.92 30.71
C ARG A 376 -12.85 -9.86 31.98
N ASP A 377 -13.43 -8.72 32.28
CA ASP A 377 -14.28 -8.52 33.43
C ASP A 377 -15.58 -9.37 33.40
N GLU A 378 -16.10 -9.63 32.22
CA GLU A 378 -17.25 -10.49 31.99
C GLU A 378 -16.87 -11.98 32.06
N LEU A 379 -15.71 -12.32 31.49
CA LEU A 379 -15.15 -13.68 31.59
C LEU A 379 -14.93 -14.08 33.06
N GLU A 380 -14.37 -13.20 33.87
CA GLU A 380 -14.15 -13.43 35.30
C GLU A 380 -15.47 -13.56 36.09
N ARG A 381 -16.46 -12.73 35.78
CA ARG A 381 -17.79 -12.82 36.42
C ARG A 381 -18.56 -14.06 36.00
N SER A 382 -18.25 -14.62 34.84
CA SER A 382 -18.97 -15.78 34.31
C SER A 382 -18.79 -17.03 35.16
N ALA A 383 -17.71 -17.14 35.93
CA ALA A 383 -17.27 -18.33 36.68
C ALA A 383 -17.23 -19.63 35.83
N ALA A 384 -17.18 -19.47 34.50
CA ALA A 384 -17.13 -20.60 33.58
C ALA A 384 -15.72 -21.15 33.50
N SER A 385 -15.55 -22.45 33.43
CA SER A 385 -14.26 -23.12 33.23
C SER A 385 -13.93 -23.34 31.76
N ARG A 386 -14.96 -23.48 30.92
CA ARG A 386 -14.86 -23.78 29.49
C ARG A 386 -15.33 -22.58 28.64
N VAL A 387 -14.68 -22.39 27.52
CA VAL A 387 -15.02 -21.30 26.56
C VAL A 387 -16.42 -21.54 25.97
N THR A 388 -16.79 -22.79 25.71
CA THR A 388 -18.12 -23.16 25.22
C THR A 388 -19.24 -22.79 26.19
N ASP A 389 -19.01 -22.82 27.51
CA ASP A 389 -19.99 -22.37 28.50
C ASP A 389 -20.25 -20.87 28.46
N VAL A 390 -19.22 -20.09 28.16
CA VAL A 390 -19.33 -18.66 27.92
C VAL A 390 -20.11 -18.38 26.64
N LEU A 391 -19.75 -19.08 25.56
CA LEU A 391 -20.38 -18.94 24.25
C LEU A 391 -21.84 -19.30 24.20
N ARG A 392 -22.31 -20.24 25.06
CA ARG A 392 -23.74 -20.59 25.17
C ARG A 392 -24.62 -19.40 25.54
N ARG A 393 -24.06 -18.37 26.18
CA ARG A 393 -24.80 -17.16 26.59
C ARG A 393 -24.92 -16.12 25.48
N VAL A 394 -24.17 -16.31 24.37
CA VAL A 394 -24.17 -15.37 23.26
C VAL A 394 -25.38 -15.62 22.34
N PRO A 395 -26.21 -14.59 22.08
CA PRO A 395 -27.34 -14.72 21.18
C PRO A 395 -26.94 -15.22 19.79
N GLY A 396 -27.63 -16.26 19.30
CA GLY A 396 -27.34 -16.82 17.98
C GLY A 396 -26.25 -17.90 17.95
N VAL A 397 -25.60 -18.17 19.08
CA VAL A 397 -24.67 -19.30 19.25
C VAL A 397 -25.40 -20.51 19.76
N ARG A 398 -25.10 -21.68 19.20
CA ARG A 398 -25.57 -23.01 19.65
C ARG A 398 -24.36 -23.89 19.88
N VAL A 399 -24.35 -24.60 20.98
CA VAL A 399 -23.30 -25.58 21.34
C VAL A 399 -23.91 -26.96 21.47
N TYR A 400 -23.41 -27.90 20.72
CA TYR A 400 -23.82 -29.29 20.73
C TYR A 400 -22.68 -30.17 21.23
N THR A 401 -22.98 -31.11 22.07
CA THR A 401 -22.01 -32.14 22.48
C THR A 401 -22.11 -33.34 21.53
N THR A 402 -21.04 -33.63 20.82
CA THR A 402 -20.97 -34.77 19.89
C THR A 402 -19.72 -35.59 20.20
N GLN A 403 -19.87 -36.86 20.46
CA GLN A 403 -18.75 -37.79 20.75
C GLN A 403 -17.80 -37.31 21.87
N GLY A 404 -18.33 -36.58 22.87
CA GLY A 404 -17.53 -36.08 23.99
C GLY A 404 -16.86 -34.69 23.77
N SER A 405 -16.98 -34.10 22.57
CA SER A 405 -16.49 -32.75 22.24
C SER A 405 -17.66 -31.80 22.03
N ASP A 406 -17.49 -30.54 22.47
CA ASP A 406 -18.47 -29.48 22.27
C ASP A 406 -18.22 -28.76 20.94
N VAL A 407 -19.19 -28.80 20.03
CA VAL A 407 -19.15 -28.17 18.72
C VAL A 407 -19.99 -26.88 18.75
N VAL A 408 -19.41 -25.78 18.33
CA VAL A 408 -20.08 -24.48 18.25
C VAL A 408 -20.62 -24.25 16.83
N THR A 409 -21.88 -23.81 16.75
CA THR A 409 -22.54 -23.44 15.49
C THR A 409 -23.32 -22.14 15.67
N PHE A 410 -23.61 -21.46 14.55
CA PHE A 410 -24.44 -20.26 14.56
C PHE A 410 -25.86 -20.55 14.02
N ALA A 411 -26.86 -19.95 14.67
CA ALA A 411 -28.26 -20.14 14.31
C ALA A 411 -28.67 -19.49 12.98
N ARG A 412 -27.93 -18.46 12.54
CA ARG A 412 -28.12 -17.79 11.24
C ARG A 412 -27.12 -18.35 10.24
N GLY A 413 -27.66 -19.06 9.25
CA GLY A 413 -26.83 -19.65 8.18
C GLY A 413 -27.09 -21.15 8.00
N ASP A 414 -28.14 -21.69 8.61
CA ASP A 414 -28.67 -23.03 8.25
C ASP A 414 -29.10 -22.96 6.78
N ASN A 415 -28.15 -23.15 5.89
CA ASN A 415 -28.39 -23.41 4.48
C ASN A 415 -28.63 -24.88 4.30
N MET A 416 -29.18 -25.31 3.17
CA MET A 416 -29.42 -26.72 2.81
C MET A 416 -28.19 -27.65 2.96
N SER A 417 -27.05 -27.11 3.39
CA SER A 417 -25.75 -27.77 3.57
C SER A 417 -25.41 -28.14 5.02
N GLY A 418 -26.31 -27.91 6.00
CA GLY A 418 -26.10 -28.29 7.41
C GLY A 418 -25.76 -27.08 8.33
N PRO A 419 -25.46 -27.36 9.63
CA PRO A 419 -25.24 -26.33 10.63
C PRO A 419 -24.05 -25.44 10.30
N CYS A 420 -24.24 -24.13 10.47
CA CYS A 420 -23.23 -23.11 10.14
C CYS A 420 -22.13 -23.09 11.21
N ARG A 421 -20.97 -23.62 10.87
CA ARG A 421 -19.79 -23.64 11.75
C ARG A 421 -18.93 -22.40 11.57
N PRO A 422 -18.69 -21.60 12.63
CA PRO A 422 -17.83 -20.45 12.55
C PRO A 422 -16.37 -20.84 12.34
N THR A 423 -15.61 -19.93 11.74
CA THR A 423 -14.15 -20.04 11.75
C THR A 423 -13.62 -19.50 13.07
N VAL A 424 -12.70 -20.25 13.68
CA VAL A 424 -12.07 -19.86 14.95
C VAL A 424 -10.70 -19.24 14.68
N TYR A 425 -10.45 -18.14 15.36
CA TYR A 425 -9.18 -17.44 15.39
C TYR A 425 -8.65 -17.38 16.81
N LEU A 426 -7.36 -17.59 16.99
CA LEU A 426 -6.64 -17.40 18.24
C LEU A 426 -5.59 -16.33 18.04
N ASP A 427 -5.67 -15.23 18.78
CA ASP A 427 -4.77 -14.09 18.66
C ASP A 427 -4.66 -13.53 17.23
N GLY A 428 -5.76 -13.59 16.47
CA GLY A 428 -5.82 -13.19 15.09
C GLY A 428 -5.41 -14.26 14.07
N HIS A 429 -4.90 -15.41 14.52
CA HIS A 429 -4.52 -16.53 13.64
C HIS A 429 -5.70 -17.45 13.39
N ARG A 430 -5.96 -17.77 12.13
CA ARG A 430 -7.02 -18.70 11.74
C ARG A 430 -6.62 -20.12 12.10
N LEU A 431 -7.46 -20.80 12.91
CA LEU A 431 -7.24 -22.18 13.33
C LEU A 431 -8.12 -23.20 12.58
N GLY A 432 -9.18 -22.75 11.91
CA GLY A 432 -10.09 -23.63 11.17
C GLY A 432 -11.52 -23.61 11.70
N SER A 433 -12.22 -24.74 11.64
CA SER A 433 -13.60 -24.87 12.13
C SER A 433 -13.67 -25.06 13.64
N SER A 434 -14.85 -24.84 14.22
CA SER A 434 -15.12 -24.76 15.65
C SER A 434 -15.13 -26.12 16.38
N GLU A 435 -14.36 -27.08 15.93
CA GLU A 435 -14.21 -28.33 16.65
C GLU A 435 -13.24 -28.16 17.82
N ASP A 436 -13.70 -28.48 19.02
CA ASP A 436 -12.88 -28.44 20.26
C ASP A 436 -12.29 -27.06 20.66
N ILE A 437 -13.11 -26.03 20.64
CA ILE A 437 -12.68 -24.68 21.06
C ILE A 437 -12.16 -24.66 22.51
N ASP A 438 -12.62 -25.53 23.37
CA ASP A 438 -12.19 -25.66 24.77
C ASP A 438 -10.76 -26.22 24.90
N PHE A 439 -10.29 -26.94 23.86
CA PHE A 439 -8.92 -27.42 23.81
C PHE A 439 -7.92 -26.30 23.41
N LEU A 440 -8.40 -25.29 22.66
CA LEU A 440 -7.57 -24.19 22.16
C LEU A 440 -7.23 -23.18 23.25
N ALA A 441 -8.15 -22.93 24.18
CA ALA A 441 -7.96 -21.96 25.25
C ALA A 441 -8.87 -22.26 26.46
N THR A 442 -8.40 -21.88 27.64
CA THR A 442 -9.24 -21.88 28.85
C THR A 442 -9.76 -20.46 29.10
N VAL A 443 -10.91 -20.31 29.74
CA VAL A 443 -11.46 -18.99 30.09
C VAL A 443 -10.44 -18.14 30.85
N ASN A 444 -9.64 -18.76 31.71
CA ASN A 444 -8.62 -18.06 32.48
C ASN A 444 -7.44 -17.56 31.65
N SER A 445 -7.15 -18.15 30.50
CA SER A 445 -6.09 -17.70 29.59
C SER A 445 -6.52 -16.58 28.65
N LEU A 446 -7.83 -16.26 28.58
CA LEU A 446 -8.37 -15.30 27.65
C LEU A 446 -8.48 -13.89 28.25
N GLU A 447 -8.20 -12.90 27.44
CA GLU A 447 -8.42 -11.47 27.68
C GLU A 447 -9.80 -11.02 27.15
N ALA A 448 -10.18 -11.56 25.97
CA ALA A 448 -11.47 -11.26 25.35
C ALA A 448 -11.88 -12.35 24.37
N ILE A 449 -13.18 -12.38 24.04
CA ILE A 449 -13.76 -13.18 22.97
C ILE A 449 -14.60 -12.26 22.08
N GLU A 450 -14.39 -12.30 20.77
CA GLU A 450 -15.25 -11.66 19.80
C GLU A 450 -16.07 -12.72 19.07
N VAL A 451 -17.35 -12.51 18.94
CA VAL A 451 -18.27 -13.45 18.25
C VAL A 451 -19.03 -12.70 17.17
N TYR A 452 -18.83 -13.10 15.94
CA TYR A 452 -19.48 -12.57 14.75
C TYR A 452 -20.38 -13.65 14.15
N THR A 453 -21.68 -13.58 14.41
CA THR A 453 -22.64 -14.62 14.04
C THR A 453 -23.01 -14.66 12.57
N SER A 454 -22.46 -13.74 11.76
CA SER A 454 -22.56 -13.73 10.29
C SER A 454 -21.32 -13.13 9.64
N ALA A 455 -21.07 -13.47 8.39
CA ALA A 455 -19.96 -12.93 7.62
C ALA A 455 -20.02 -11.38 7.48
N THR A 456 -21.21 -10.80 7.46
CA THR A 456 -21.39 -9.33 7.38
C THR A 456 -21.03 -8.59 8.66
N GLN A 457 -21.00 -9.28 9.78
CA GLN A 457 -20.58 -8.70 11.06
C GLN A 457 -19.07 -8.80 11.24
N ALA A 458 -18.43 -9.83 10.66
CA ALA A 458 -17.00 -10.03 10.80
C ALA A 458 -16.20 -8.95 10.06
N PRO A 459 -15.17 -8.37 10.69
CA PRO A 459 -14.19 -7.53 10.00
C PRO A 459 -13.50 -8.28 8.86
N VAL A 460 -12.88 -7.55 7.93
CA VAL A 460 -12.16 -8.12 6.76
C VAL A 460 -11.14 -9.16 7.18
N GLU A 461 -10.38 -8.87 8.24
CA GLU A 461 -9.33 -9.76 8.76
C GLU A 461 -9.85 -11.11 9.28
N TYR A 462 -11.14 -11.21 9.67
CA TYR A 462 -11.77 -12.43 10.17
C TYR A 462 -12.84 -12.98 9.24
N TRP A 463 -12.86 -12.50 8.01
CA TRP A 463 -13.79 -13.00 7.03
C TRP A 463 -13.28 -14.33 6.44
N SER A 464 -14.06 -15.38 6.59
CA SER A 464 -13.65 -16.74 6.19
C SER A 464 -14.76 -17.54 5.52
N GLY A 465 -15.80 -16.87 5.03
CA GLY A 465 -16.93 -17.54 4.39
C GLY A 465 -18.28 -17.02 4.90
N SER A 466 -19.34 -17.81 4.74
CA SER A 466 -20.72 -17.38 5.04
C SER A 466 -21.11 -17.44 6.52
N CYS A 467 -20.37 -18.18 7.34
CA CYS A 467 -20.80 -18.56 8.69
C CYS A 467 -20.33 -17.61 9.81
N GLY A 468 -19.49 -16.64 9.53
CA GLY A 468 -18.94 -15.74 10.56
C GLY A 468 -17.75 -16.32 11.31
N ALA A 469 -17.37 -15.68 12.44
CA ALA A 469 -16.10 -15.96 13.12
C ALA A 469 -16.21 -15.89 14.64
N ILE A 470 -15.35 -16.62 15.32
CA ILE A 470 -15.04 -16.49 16.75
C ILE A 470 -13.56 -16.15 16.88
N VAL A 471 -13.24 -15.06 17.55
CA VAL A 471 -11.86 -14.65 17.80
C VAL A 471 -11.58 -14.72 19.29
N LEU A 472 -10.63 -15.57 19.65
CA LEU A 472 -10.15 -15.75 21.01
C LEU A 472 -8.88 -14.91 21.19
N TRP A 473 -8.85 -14.11 22.23
CA TRP A 473 -7.71 -13.28 22.60
C TRP A 473 -7.10 -13.76 23.89
N THR A 474 -5.86 -14.24 23.85
CA THR A 474 -5.16 -14.67 25.06
C THR A 474 -4.68 -13.49 25.88
N LYS A 475 -4.53 -13.69 27.19
CA LYS A 475 -3.84 -12.74 28.06
C LYS A 475 -2.40 -12.57 27.63
N MET A 476 -1.95 -11.36 27.51
CA MET A 476 -0.54 -11.07 27.28
C MET A 476 -0.03 -10.20 28.43
N GLU A 477 0.94 -10.73 29.16
CA GLU A 477 1.68 -9.90 30.10
C GLU A 477 2.54 -8.90 29.29
N PRO A 478 2.49 -7.60 29.60
CA PRO A 478 3.35 -6.63 28.97
C PRO A 478 4.80 -6.96 29.35
N THR A 479 5.54 -7.58 28.43
CA THR A 479 6.99 -7.73 28.58
C THR A 479 7.63 -6.36 28.40
N LEU A 480 7.84 -5.66 29.48
CA LEU A 480 8.70 -4.47 29.51
C LEU A 480 10.10 -4.93 29.09
N PRO A 481 10.73 -4.32 28.07
CA PRO A 481 12.13 -4.60 27.76
C PRO A 481 12.93 -4.35 29.04
N LYS A 482 13.65 -5.37 29.52
CA LYS A 482 14.62 -5.17 30.59
C LYS A 482 15.64 -4.17 30.08
N LEU A 483 15.60 -2.96 30.64
CA LEU A 483 16.65 -1.98 30.42
C LEU A 483 18.00 -2.67 30.64
N PRO A 484 18.98 -2.57 29.74
CA PRO A 484 20.29 -3.12 29.94
C PRO A 484 20.84 -2.57 31.27
N LYS A 485 21.20 -3.47 32.18
CA LYS A 485 21.81 -3.09 33.43
C LYS A 485 23.02 -2.19 33.12
N PRO A 486 23.16 -1.01 33.78
CA PRO A 486 24.29 -0.16 33.56
C PRO A 486 25.55 -0.99 33.85
N LYS A 487 26.46 -1.04 32.86
CA LYS A 487 27.76 -1.67 33.04
C LYS A 487 28.45 -0.98 34.24
N LYS A 488 28.65 -1.70 35.33
CA LYS A 488 29.51 -1.24 36.44
C LYS A 488 30.85 -0.83 35.83
N GLY A 489 31.13 0.45 35.87
CA GLY A 489 32.46 0.96 35.53
C GLY A 489 33.52 0.21 36.34
N LYS A 490 34.46 -0.41 35.65
CA LYS A 490 35.69 -0.86 36.28
C LYS A 490 36.41 0.41 36.73
N ASP A 491 36.41 0.67 38.03
CA ASP A 491 37.40 1.54 38.67
C ASP A 491 38.80 1.06 38.28
N ARG A 492 39.43 1.78 37.38
CA ARG A 492 40.87 1.70 37.21
C ARG A 492 41.46 2.53 38.33
N GLY A 493 41.80 1.84 39.41
CA GLY A 493 42.74 2.37 40.37
C GLY A 493 44.03 2.75 39.67
N ASN A 494 44.45 3.96 39.92
CA ASN A 494 45.78 4.46 39.56
C ASN A 494 46.67 4.39 40.79
N PRO A 495 47.93 3.91 40.65
CA PRO A 495 48.92 3.97 41.74
C PRO A 495 49.40 5.38 42.04
#